data_08f411f91697e644ed1f84434dd6a08f
#
_entry.id   08f411f91697e644ed1f84434dd6a08f
#
_cell.length_a   1.000
_cell.length_b   1.000
_cell.length_c   1.000
_cell.angle_alpha   90.00
_cell.angle_beta   90.00
_cell.angle_gamma   90.00
#
_symmetry.space_group_name_H-M   'P 1'
#
loop_
_entity.id
_entity.type
_entity.pdbx_description
1 polymer ?
#
loop_
_entity_poly.entity_id
_entity_poly.type
_entity_poly.pdbx_seq_one_letter_code
_entity_poly.pdbx_strand_id
1 'polypeptide(L)'
;MSIQDRWKRWLKLRFAILYPFGIYVILFANSDDQSLRTGIWFILTGLFLRVWANGYAIKSEKVTTSGPYAFVRHPLYLGTMLLALGFIIMLKLYFIGALFFLVMSVVYYRTIKKEEQIMEHKFKDQYINYKNKVPAIAPTIFPYREGEKWPFSFRRLIKSQEYKLFIWMIILVIAFHLKEELWLHHEKIDAKMAVLMIIAFLLGMIDISGEWLQWRKIKI
;
A
#
# COMPACT_ATOMS: atom_id res chain seq x y z
N MET A 1 -23.37 -15.13 -16.37
CA MET A 1 -22.25 -14.28 -15.96
C MET A 1 -21.68 -14.85 -14.66
N SER A 2 -20.46 -15.39 -14.68
CA SER A 2 -19.88 -16.09 -13.54
C SER A 2 -19.60 -15.11 -12.36
N ILE A 3 -19.52 -15.66 -11.14
CA ILE A 3 -19.13 -14.90 -9.94
C ILE A 3 -17.75 -14.26 -10.14
N GLN A 4 -16.84 -14.93 -10.88
CA GLN A 4 -15.52 -14.38 -11.24
C GLN A 4 -15.60 -13.16 -12.16
N ASP A 5 -16.55 -13.11 -13.10
CA ASP A 5 -16.69 -11.96 -14.03
C ASP A 5 -17.26 -10.74 -13.30
N ARG A 6 -18.17 -10.94 -12.34
CA ARG A 6 -18.65 -9.86 -11.46
C ARG A 6 -17.53 -9.31 -10.58
N TRP A 7 -16.64 -10.17 -10.08
CA TRP A 7 -15.48 -9.78 -9.29
C TRP A 7 -14.47 -8.94 -10.08
N LYS A 8 -14.14 -9.37 -11.30
CA LYS A 8 -13.23 -8.62 -12.19
C LYS A 8 -13.80 -7.25 -12.57
N ARG A 9 -15.12 -7.16 -12.75
CA ARG A 9 -15.80 -5.89 -13.06
C ARG A 9 -15.84 -4.97 -11.84
N TRP A 10 -16.08 -5.50 -10.65
CA TRP A 10 -16.07 -4.75 -9.40
C TRP A 10 -14.66 -4.23 -9.04
N LEU A 11 -13.62 -5.03 -9.28
CA LEU A 11 -12.23 -4.62 -9.19
C LEU A 11 -11.91 -3.43 -10.13
N LYS A 12 -12.37 -3.48 -11.38
CA LYS A 12 -12.17 -2.37 -12.34
C LYS A 12 -12.89 -1.08 -11.91
N LEU A 13 -14.12 -1.18 -11.40
CA LEU A 13 -14.89 -0.03 -10.92
C LEU A 13 -14.24 0.68 -9.72
N ARG A 14 -13.67 -0.06 -8.77
CA ARG A 14 -12.98 0.56 -7.62
C ARG A 14 -11.72 1.35 -8.04
N PHE A 15 -11.03 0.92 -9.09
CA PHE A 15 -9.91 1.68 -9.65
C PHE A 15 -10.38 2.88 -10.47
N ALA A 16 -11.54 2.80 -11.14
CA ALA A 16 -12.09 3.94 -11.88
C ALA A 16 -12.41 5.15 -10.99
N ILE A 17 -12.79 4.92 -9.73
CA ILE A 17 -13.03 6.00 -8.75
C ILE A 17 -11.72 6.69 -8.33
N LEU A 18 -10.58 5.98 -8.39
CA LEU A 18 -9.28 6.54 -8.02
C LEU A 18 -8.76 7.56 -9.03
N TYR A 19 -9.13 7.46 -10.32
CA TYR A 19 -8.66 8.39 -11.34
C TYR A 19 -9.15 9.83 -11.13
N PRO A 20 -10.47 10.11 -11.00
CA PRO A 20 -10.94 11.48 -10.74
C PRO A 20 -10.43 12.02 -9.40
N PHE A 21 -10.31 11.17 -8.38
CA PHE A 21 -9.70 11.56 -7.12
C PHE A 21 -8.21 11.92 -7.29
N GLY A 22 -7.45 11.13 -8.04
CA GLY A 22 -6.05 11.42 -8.36
C GLY A 22 -5.88 12.73 -9.13
N ILE A 23 -6.74 12.98 -10.13
CA ILE A 23 -6.73 14.25 -10.88
C ILE A 23 -7.06 15.42 -9.95
N TYR A 24 -8.08 15.30 -9.10
CA TYR A 24 -8.42 16.32 -8.11
C TYR A 24 -7.22 16.62 -7.18
N VAL A 25 -6.56 15.58 -6.68
CA VAL A 25 -5.39 15.71 -5.82
C VAL A 25 -4.24 16.44 -6.54
N ILE A 26 -3.95 16.08 -7.78
CA ILE A 26 -2.87 16.72 -8.56
C ILE A 26 -3.17 18.22 -8.78
N LEU A 27 -4.42 18.58 -9.05
CA LEU A 27 -4.80 19.96 -9.37
C LEU A 27 -4.96 20.83 -8.12
N PHE A 28 -5.55 20.34 -7.05
CA PHE A 28 -6.03 21.15 -5.93
C PHE A 28 -5.34 20.88 -4.60
N ALA A 29 -4.58 19.79 -4.46
CA ALA A 29 -3.89 19.51 -3.20
C ALA A 29 -2.68 20.45 -3.03
N ASN A 30 -2.56 21.00 -1.83
CA ASN A 30 -1.44 21.82 -1.40
C ASN A 30 -0.77 21.15 -0.21
N SER A 31 0.55 21.27 -0.14
CA SER A 31 1.34 20.84 1.01
C SER A 31 2.03 22.02 1.64
N ASP A 32 2.49 21.84 2.85
CA ASP A 32 3.48 22.71 3.49
C ASP A 32 4.49 21.85 4.26
N ASP A 33 5.57 22.43 4.68
CA ASP A 33 6.66 21.75 5.39
C ASP A 33 6.16 20.93 6.59
N GLN A 34 5.21 21.44 7.36
CA GLN A 34 4.69 20.75 8.54
C GLN A 34 3.81 19.56 8.15
N SER A 35 2.89 19.73 7.18
CA SER A 35 2.02 18.65 6.70
C SER A 35 2.83 17.58 5.99
N LEU A 36 3.85 17.97 5.21
CA LEU A 36 4.77 17.07 4.54
C LEU A 36 5.53 16.20 5.56
N ARG A 37 6.16 16.82 6.57
CA ARG A 37 6.89 16.09 7.63
C ARG A 37 5.97 15.10 8.37
N THR A 38 4.78 15.54 8.77
CA THR A 38 3.83 14.69 9.48
C THR A 38 3.34 13.54 8.61
N GLY A 39 2.95 13.82 7.37
CA GLY A 39 2.46 12.80 6.43
C GLY A 39 3.51 11.76 6.07
N ILE A 40 4.79 12.16 5.92
CA ILE A 40 5.90 11.25 5.62
C ILE A 40 6.05 10.16 6.69
N TRP A 41 5.89 10.44 7.96
CA TRP A 41 5.98 9.43 9.02
C TRP A 41 4.94 8.30 8.84
N PHE A 42 3.70 8.65 8.51
CA PHE A 42 2.65 7.66 8.22
C PHE A 42 2.96 6.88 6.94
N ILE A 43 3.46 7.55 5.90
CA ILE A 43 3.85 6.90 4.64
C ILE A 43 4.98 5.90 4.89
N LEU A 44 6.05 6.31 5.57
CA LEU A 44 7.19 5.43 5.86
C LEU A 44 6.78 4.23 6.73
N THR A 45 5.95 4.45 7.74
CA THR A 45 5.43 3.37 8.61
C THR A 45 4.58 2.40 7.79
N GLY A 46 3.70 2.90 6.93
CA GLY A 46 2.88 2.08 6.04
C GLY A 46 3.72 1.26 5.06
N LEU A 47 4.74 1.87 4.44
CA LEU A 47 5.68 1.19 3.55
C LEU A 47 6.46 0.11 4.28
N PHE A 48 7.03 0.44 5.44
CA PHE A 48 7.77 -0.52 6.27
C PHE A 48 6.90 -1.74 6.62
N LEU A 49 5.68 -1.51 7.08
CA LEU A 49 4.76 -2.58 7.42
C LEU A 49 4.45 -3.49 6.22
N ARG A 50 4.27 -2.91 5.03
CA ARG A 50 4.02 -3.67 3.80
C ARG A 50 5.22 -4.50 3.37
N VAL A 51 6.43 -3.95 3.42
CA VAL A 51 7.68 -4.71 3.15
C VAL A 51 7.82 -5.85 4.11
N TRP A 52 7.66 -5.56 5.40
CA TRP A 52 7.74 -6.57 6.46
C TRP A 52 6.70 -7.69 6.23
N ALA A 53 5.45 -7.34 5.93
CA ALA A 53 4.40 -8.30 5.66
C ALA A 53 4.68 -9.17 4.43
N ASN A 54 5.10 -8.58 3.32
CA ASN A 54 5.34 -9.33 2.08
C ASN A 54 6.53 -10.28 2.16
N GLY A 55 7.54 -9.97 3.00
CA GLY A 55 8.64 -10.90 3.27
C GLY A 55 8.20 -12.17 3.99
N TYR A 56 7.07 -12.13 4.70
CA TYR A 56 6.51 -13.30 5.42
C TYR A 56 5.30 -13.94 4.72
N ALA A 57 4.60 -13.22 3.84
CA ALA A 57 3.37 -13.69 3.22
C ALA A 57 3.57 -14.98 2.41
N ILE A 58 2.80 -16.02 2.74
CA ILE A 58 2.66 -17.24 1.94
C ILE A 58 1.23 -17.26 1.42
N LYS A 59 1.08 -17.00 0.12
CA LYS A 59 -0.25 -16.88 -0.48
C LYS A 59 -0.90 -18.26 -0.61
N SER A 60 -2.08 -18.41 -0.02
CA SER A 60 -3.02 -19.53 -0.22
C SER A 60 -2.57 -20.95 0.13
N GLU A 61 -1.32 -21.16 0.55
CA GLU A 61 -0.82 -22.50 0.88
C GLU A 61 -0.95 -22.81 2.37
N LYS A 62 -0.70 -21.81 3.21
CA LYS A 62 -0.72 -21.92 4.68
C LYS A 62 -1.28 -20.66 5.32
N VAL A 63 -1.74 -20.79 6.56
CA VAL A 63 -2.09 -19.63 7.40
C VAL A 63 -0.81 -18.91 7.81
N THR A 64 -0.59 -17.71 7.27
CA THR A 64 0.59 -16.92 7.65
C THR A 64 0.43 -16.36 9.06
N THR A 65 1.29 -16.78 9.98
CA THR A 65 1.28 -16.41 11.40
C THR A 65 2.63 -15.84 11.88
N SER A 66 3.57 -15.64 10.95
CA SER A 66 4.94 -15.17 11.23
C SER A 66 5.09 -13.68 10.94
N GLY A 67 6.09 -13.03 11.56
CA GLY A 67 6.37 -11.62 11.39
C GLY A 67 5.19 -10.74 11.81
N PRO A 68 4.77 -9.74 11.02
CA PRO A 68 3.67 -8.85 11.39
C PRO A 68 2.32 -9.58 11.51
N TYR A 69 2.17 -10.74 10.85
CA TYR A 69 0.96 -11.56 10.96
C TYR A 69 0.78 -12.18 12.36
N ALA A 70 1.82 -12.21 13.18
CA ALA A 70 1.67 -12.60 14.59
C ALA A 70 0.95 -11.54 15.42
N PHE A 71 0.90 -10.28 14.96
CA PHE A 71 0.32 -9.15 15.69
C PHE A 71 -0.99 -8.66 15.07
N VAL A 72 -1.16 -8.78 13.77
CA VAL A 72 -2.34 -8.33 13.03
C VAL A 72 -2.57 -9.25 11.83
N ARG A 73 -3.84 -9.66 11.60
CA ARG A 73 -4.14 -10.62 10.52
C ARG A 73 -3.97 -10.04 9.13
N HIS A 74 -4.23 -8.75 8.95
CA HIS A 74 -4.20 -8.09 7.66
C HIS A 74 -3.22 -6.91 7.62
N PRO A 75 -1.90 -7.13 7.82
CA PRO A 75 -0.90 -6.06 7.89
C PRO A 75 -0.77 -5.26 6.58
N LEU A 76 -1.05 -5.88 5.43
CA LEU A 76 -1.03 -5.19 4.14
C LEU A 76 -2.15 -4.16 4.02
N TYR A 77 -3.35 -4.47 4.51
CA TYR A 77 -4.46 -3.50 4.55
C TYR A 77 -4.15 -2.37 5.53
N LEU A 78 -3.64 -2.68 6.72
CA LEU A 78 -3.20 -1.68 7.69
C LEU A 78 -2.12 -0.76 7.10
N GLY A 79 -1.12 -1.33 6.42
CA GLY A 79 -0.09 -0.56 5.73
C GLY A 79 -0.67 0.38 4.66
N THR A 80 -1.65 -0.09 3.87
CA THR A 80 -2.32 0.78 2.87
C THR A 80 -3.16 1.88 3.53
N MET A 81 -3.81 1.61 4.65
CA MET A 81 -4.55 2.64 5.40
C MET A 81 -3.61 3.71 5.95
N LEU A 82 -2.43 3.32 6.46
CA LEU A 82 -1.41 4.26 6.90
C LEU A 82 -0.87 5.12 5.74
N LEU A 83 -0.63 4.52 4.57
CA LEU A 83 -0.24 5.26 3.38
C LEU A 83 -1.31 6.31 2.99
N ALA A 84 -2.58 5.89 2.92
CA ALA A 84 -3.67 6.79 2.60
C ALA A 84 -3.80 7.95 3.61
N LEU A 85 -3.71 7.64 4.91
CA LEU A 85 -3.72 8.65 5.96
C LEU A 85 -2.55 9.62 5.84
N GLY A 86 -1.35 9.10 5.56
CA GLY A 86 -0.16 9.91 5.33
C GLY A 86 -0.34 10.90 4.18
N PHE A 87 -0.89 10.46 3.04
CA PHE A 87 -1.19 11.33 1.91
C PHE A 87 -2.29 12.34 2.21
N ILE A 88 -3.35 11.96 2.93
CA ILE A 88 -4.41 12.87 3.35
C ILE A 88 -3.84 14.01 4.19
N ILE A 89 -2.95 13.70 5.14
CA ILE A 89 -2.30 14.70 6.00
C ILE A 89 -1.33 15.55 5.19
N MET A 90 -0.45 14.91 4.41
CA MET A 90 0.57 15.58 3.61
C MET A 90 -0.03 16.61 2.66
N LEU A 91 -1.16 16.27 2.03
CA LEU A 91 -1.82 17.09 1.01
C LEU A 91 -2.96 17.97 1.57
N LYS A 92 -3.12 18.01 2.90
CA LYS A 92 -4.17 18.78 3.59
C LYS A 92 -5.59 18.51 3.09
N LEU A 93 -5.85 17.31 2.60
CA LEU A 93 -7.14 16.89 2.06
C LEU A 93 -8.12 16.46 3.18
N TYR A 94 -8.23 17.23 4.25
CA TYR A 94 -8.90 16.77 5.47
C TYR A 94 -10.34 16.32 5.24
N PHE A 95 -11.16 17.13 4.57
CA PHE A 95 -12.56 16.80 4.36
C PHE A 95 -12.76 15.70 3.31
N ILE A 96 -12.26 15.91 2.09
CA ILE A 96 -12.44 14.93 1.00
C ILE A 96 -11.63 13.65 1.25
N GLY A 97 -10.46 13.79 1.88
CA GLY A 97 -9.63 12.66 2.29
C GLY A 97 -10.28 11.83 3.39
N ALA A 98 -10.95 12.45 4.36
CA ALA A 98 -11.72 11.73 5.38
C ALA A 98 -12.86 10.93 4.76
N LEU A 99 -13.60 11.51 3.80
CA LEU A 99 -14.64 10.80 3.06
C LEU A 99 -14.05 9.61 2.26
N PHE A 100 -12.94 9.85 1.56
CA PHE A 100 -12.24 8.79 0.83
C PHE A 100 -11.77 7.67 1.77
N PHE A 101 -11.17 8.03 2.92
CA PHE A 101 -10.71 7.08 3.92
C PHE A 101 -11.84 6.25 4.51
N LEU A 102 -13.01 6.87 4.74
CA LEU A 102 -14.21 6.18 5.20
C LEU A 102 -14.67 5.14 4.17
N VAL A 103 -14.82 5.55 2.90
CA VAL A 103 -15.22 4.65 1.81
C VAL A 103 -14.21 3.49 1.66
N MET A 104 -12.93 3.80 1.67
CA MET A 104 -11.85 2.80 1.61
C MET A 104 -11.94 1.82 2.78
N SER A 105 -12.19 2.31 4.01
CA SER A 105 -12.34 1.48 5.21
C SER A 105 -13.52 0.51 5.10
N VAL A 106 -14.66 0.97 4.58
CA VAL A 106 -15.82 0.10 4.33
C VAL A 106 -15.52 -0.96 3.27
N VAL A 107 -14.84 -0.59 2.18
CA VAL A 107 -14.43 -1.54 1.12
C VAL A 107 -13.47 -2.58 1.69
N TYR A 108 -12.48 -2.17 2.48
CA TYR A 108 -11.52 -3.09 3.10
C TYR A 108 -12.19 -4.00 4.13
N TYR A 109 -13.07 -3.47 4.98
CA TYR A 109 -13.83 -4.30 5.90
C TYR A 109 -14.58 -5.44 5.18
N ARG A 110 -15.29 -5.11 4.10
CA ARG A 110 -16.00 -6.12 3.29
C ARG A 110 -15.05 -7.12 2.61
N THR A 111 -13.89 -6.64 2.15
CA THR A 111 -12.89 -7.50 1.51
C THR A 111 -12.26 -8.45 2.52
N ILE A 112 -11.86 -7.95 3.69
CA ILE A 112 -11.32 -8.73 4.80
C ILE A 112 -12.30 -9.81 5.22
N LYS A 113 -13.58 -9.48 5.41
CA LYS A 113 -14.61 -10.48 5.77
C LYS A 113 -14.70 -11.62 4.77
N LYS A 114 -14.61 -11.32 3.46
CA LYS A 114 -14.63 -12.34 2.41
C LYS A 114 -13.36 -13.19 2.41
N GLU A 115 -12.19 -12.56 2.58
CA GLU A 115 -10.92 -13.29 2.69
C GLU A 115 -10.93 -14.21 3.91
N GLU A 116 -11.40 -13.73 5.05
CA GLU A 116 -11.54 -14.53 6.28
C GLU A 116 -12.46 -15.74 6.09
N GLN A 117 -13.62 -15.57 5.43
CA GLN A 117 -14.52 -16.68 5.12
C GLN A 117 -13.85 -17.75 4.25
N ILE A 118 -13.07 -17.33 3.24
CA ILE A 118 -12.32 -18.27 2.39
C ILE A 118 -11.27 -19.01 3.22
N MET A 119 -10.56 -18.30 4.10
CA MET A 119 -9.53 -18.89 4.96
C MET A 119 -10.14 -19.84 6.00
N GLU A 120 -11.27 -19.50 6.59
CA GLU A 120 -12.02 -20.38 7.52
C GLU A 120 -12.46 -21.66 6.83
N HIS A 121 -13.03 -21.56 5.62
CA HIS A 121 -13.43 -22.73 4.87
C HIS A 121 -12.24 -23.63 4.51
N LYS A 122 -11.09 -23.03 4.17
CA LYS A 122 -9.90 -23.76 3.73
C LYS A 122 -9.12 -24.40 4.87
N PHE A 123 -8.91 -23.65 5.98
CA PHE A 123 -8.01 -24.04 7.08
C PHE A 123 -8.74 -24.39 8.38
N LYS A 124 -10.08 -24.28 8.39
CA LYS A 124 -10.96 -24.70 9.49
C LYS A 124 -10.43 -24.24 10.87
N ASP A 125 -10.31 -25.18 11.80
CA ASP A 125 -9.94 -24.91 13.20
C ASP A 125 -8.60 -24.17 13.34
N GLN A 126 -7.63 -24.43 12.47
CA GLN A 126 -6.35 -23.74 12.49
C GLN A 126 -6.54 -22.22 12.28
N TYR A 127 -7.39 -21.82 11.33
CA TYR A 127 -7.64 -20.40 11.10
C TYR A 127 -8.54 -19.78 12.17
N ILE A 128 -9.53 -20.51 12.66
CA ILE A 128 -10.43 -20.05 13.72
C ILE A 128 -9.65 -19.75 15.01
N ASN A 129 -8.74 -20.64 15.43
CA ASN A 129 -7.88 -20.41 16.58
C ASN A 129 -6.98 -19.17 16.41
N TYR A 130 -6.40 -19.00 15.24
CA TYR A 130 -5.62 -17.80 14.93
C TYR A 130 -6.49 -16.53 14.95
N LYS A 131 -7.68 -16.57 14.36
CA LYS A 131 -8.63 -15.45 14.27
C LYS A 131 -9.09 -14.97 15.66
N ASN A 132 -9.28 -15.89 16.60
CA ASN A 132 -9.71 -15.56 17.96
C ASN A 132 -8.63 -14.87 18.79
N LYS A 133 -7.35 -15.04 18.42
CA LYS A 133 -6.21 -14.49 19.20
C LYS A 133 -5.57 -13.27 18.56
N VAL A 134 -5.71 -13.10 17.24
CA VAL A 134 -5.07 -12.00 16.51
C VAL A 134 -6.15 -11.10 15.88
N PRO A 135 -6.15 -9.79 16.16
CA PRO A 135 -7.11 -8.86 15.57
C PRO A 135 -6.93 -8.69 14.06
N ALA A 136 -7.99 -8.23 13.36
CA ALA A 136 -7.96 -8.05 11.91
C ALA A 136 -7.04 -6.91 11.46
N ILE A 137 -7.19 -5.72 12.07
CA ILE A 137 -6.52 -4.47 11.65
C ILE A 137 -5.75 -3.82 12.81
N ALA A 138 -6.34 -3.75 14.00
CA ALA A 138 -5.66 -3.17 15.17
C ALA A 138 -4.58 -4.14 15.68
N PRO A 139 -3.28 -3.76 15.72
CA PRO A 139 -2.25 -4.67 16.19
C PRO A 139 -2.41 -5.03 17.66
N THR A 140 -2.22 -6.30 18.01
CA THR A 140 -2.07 -6.72 19.41
C THR A 140 -0.63 -6.51 19.88
N ILE A 141 -0.45 -6.29 21.19
CA ILE A 141 0.89 -6.19 21.80
C ILE A 141 1.53 -7.58 21.94
N PHE A 142 0.72 -8.64 22.15
CA PHE A 142 1.22 -9.98 22.35
C PHE A 142 1.21 -10.76 21.02
N PRO A 143 2.39 -11.28 20.59
CA PRO A 143 2.47 -12.03 19.34
C PRO A 143 1.81 -13.41 19.46
N TYR A 144 1.15 -13.84 18.41
CA TYR A 144 0.65 -15.21 18.28
C TYR A 144 1.82 -16.20 18.18
N ARG A 145 1.82 -17.22 19.05
CA ARG A 145 2.96 -18.15 19.19
C ARG A 145 2.69 -19.59 18.71
N GLU A 146 1.43 -19.97 18.54
CA GLU A 146 1.00 -21.36 18.28
C GLU A 146 1.08 -21.76 16.80
N GLY A 147 1.28 -20.82 15.89
CA GLY A 147 1.37 -21.11 14.45
C GLY A 147 2.78 -21.51 13.99
N GLU A 148 2.84 -22.07 12.79
CA GLU A 148 4.12 -22.30 12.13
C GLU A 148 4.90 -21.00 11.95
N LYS A 149 6.20 -21.04 12.22
CA LYS A 149 7.10 -19.88 12.08
C LYS A 149 8.08 -20.12 10.94
N TRP A 150 8.23 -19.11 10.09
CA TRP A 150 9.24 -19.10 9.04
C TRP A 150 9.96 -17.74 8.97
N PRO A 151 11.19 -17.74 8.45
CA PRO A 151 11.98 -16.53 8.36
C PRO A 151 11.45 -15.58 7.28
N PHE A 152 11.87 -14.31 7.38
CA PHE A 152 11.73 -13.31 6.32
C PHE A 152 12.43 -13.80 5.04
N SER A 153 11.82 -13.56 3.88
CA SER A 153 12.37 -13.96 2.60
C SER A 153 12.37 -12.81 1.60
N PHE A 154 13.53 -12.35 1.22
CA PHE A 154 13.70 -11.36 0.15
C PHE A 154 13.14 -11.85 -1.19
N ARG A 155 13.21 -13.15 -1.47
CA ARG A 155 12.63 -13.74 -2.68
C ARG A 155 11.10 -13.56 -2.72
N ARG A 156 10.41 -13.73 -1.58
CA ARG A 156 8.96 -13.46 -1.48
C ARG A 156 8.65 -11.98 -1.69
N LEU A 157 9.44 -11.10 -1.08
CA LEU A 157 9.30 -9.65 -1.24
C LEU A 157 9.46 -9.23 -2.70
N ILE A 158 10.51 -9.69 -3.39
CA ILE A 158 10.73 -9.37 -4.81
C ILE A 158 9.58 -9.93 -5.68
N LYS A 159 9.13 -11.17 -5.41
CA LYS A 159 8.02 -11.80 -6.14
C LYS A 159 6.68 -11.07 -5.93
N SER A 160 6.48 -10.40 -4.79
CA SER A 160 5.28 -9.61 -4.52
C SER A 160 5.18 -8.32 -5.33
N GLN A 161 6.28 -7.86 -5.93
CA GLN A 161 6.42 -6.59 -6.67
C GLN A 161 6.13 -5.34 -5.83
N GLU A 162 6.21 -5.44 -4.50
CA GLU A 162 5.99 -4.30 -3.60
C GLU A 162 7.01 -3.17 -3.78
N TYR A 163 8.19 -3.47 -4.35
CA TYR A 163 9.19 -2.46 -4.71
C TYR A 163 8.62 -1.39 -5.66
N LYS A 164 7.66 -1.75 -6.54
CA LYS A 164 6.97 -0.81 -7.42
C LYS A 164 6.19 0.24 -6.62
N LEU A 165 5.48 -0.21 -5.58
CA LEU A 165 4.77 0.73 -4.69
C LEU A 165 5.75 1.73 -4.05
N PHE A 166 6.92 1.27 -3.60
CA PHE A 166 7.97 2.14 -3.07
C PHE A 166 8.44 3.19 -4.09
N ILE A 167 8.76 2.74 -5.29
CA ILE A 167 9.19 3.63 -6.39
C ILE A 167 8.13 4.71 -6.63
N TRP A 168 6.88 4.31 -6.82
CA TRP A 168 5.79 5.25 -7.07
C TRP A 168 5.49 6.18 -5.91
N MET A 169 5.61 5.71 -4.66
CA MET A 169 5.45 6.56 -3.47
C MET A 169 6.55 7.63 -3.40
N ILE A 170 7.80 7.27 -3.66
CA ILE A 170 8.92 8.22 -3.70
C ILE A 170 8.70 9.24 -4.82
N ILE A 171 8.32 8.80 -6.03
CA ILE A 171 8.04 9.69 -7.16
C ILE A 171 6.91 10.66 -6.80
N LEU A 172 5.83 10.20 -6.18
CA LEU A 172 4.71 11.05 -5.77
C LEU A 172 5.12 12.09 -4.72
N VAL A 173 5.89 11.71 -3.70
CA VAL A 173 6.39 12.65 -2.68
C VAL A 173 7.27 13.71 -3.32
N ILE A 174 8.18 13.32 -4.22
CA ILE A 174 9.02 14.26 -4.97
C ILE A 174 8.16 15.19 -5.84
N ALA A 175 7.19 14.65 -6.57
CA ALA A 175 6.32 15.42 -7.46
C ALA A 175 5.52 16.50 -6.70
N PHE A 176 5.00 16.15 -5.51
CA PHE A 176 4.26 17.12 -4.69
C PHE A 176 5.18 18.17 -4.07
N HIS A 177 6.39 17.81 -3.63
CA HIS A 177 7.37 18.76 -3.17
C HIS A 177 7.78 19.74 -4.29
N LEU A 178 8.07 19.25 -5.50
CA LEU A 178 8.38 20.08 -6.66
C LEU A 178 7.21 20.99 -7.07
N LYS A 179 5.97 20.47 -6.98
CA LYS A 179 4.77 21.28 -7.23
C LYS A 179 4.68 22.46 -6.27
N GLU A 180 4.94 22.24 -4.98
CA GLU A 180 4.92 23.27 -3.95
C GLU A 180 5.94 24.37 -4.26
N GLU A 181 7.20 24.02 -4.46
CA GLU A 181 8.28 24.97 -4.73
C GLU A 181 8.06 25.75 -6.03
N LEU A 182 7.72 25.06 -7.13
CA LEU A 182 7.60 25.69 -8.45
C LEU A 182 6.30 26.46 -8.66
N TRP A 183 5.16 25.96 -8.14
CA TRP A 183 3.85 26.55 -8.41
C TRP A 183 3.35 27.46 -7.32
N LEU A 184 3.59 27.12 -6.05
CA LEU A 184 3.11 27.91 -4.93
C LEU A 184 4.10 29.03 -4.54
N HIS A 185 5.39 28.71 -4.49
CA HIS A 185 6.43 29.66 -4.12
C HIS A 185 7.07 30.38 -5.31
N HIS A 186 6.73 29.96 -6.55
CA HIS A 186 7.30 30.52 -7.79
C HIS A 186 8.83 30.52 -7.82
N GLU A 187 9.44 29.54 -7.14
CA GLU A 187 10.91 29.46 -7.11
C GLU A 187 11.46 29.00 -8.45
N LYS A 188 12.66 29.47 -8.79
CA LYS A 188 13.38 28.99 -9.96
C LYS A 188 13.97 27.61 -9.67
N ILE A 189 14.07 26.78 -10.72
CA ILE A 189 14.69 25.46 -10.62
C ILE A 189 16.14 25.63 -10.13
N ASP A 190 16.39 25.20 -8.92
CA ASP A 190 17.73 25.14 -8.33
C ASP A 190 18.37 23.75 -8.52
N ALA A 191 19.62 23.61 -8.07
CA ALA A 191 20.35 22.34 -8.17
C ALA A 191 19.67 21.19 -7.39
N LYS A 192 19.02 21.48 -6.26
CA LYS A 192 18.29 20.50 -5.44
C LYS A 192 17.08 19.97 -6.19
N MET A 193 16.28 20.86 -6.77
CA MET A 193 15.11 20.48 -7.58
C MET A 193 15.52 19.66 -8.80
N ALA A 194 16.58 20.05 -9.51
CA ALA A 194 17.12 19.33 -10.65
C ALA A 194 17.54 17.90 -10.25
N VAL A 195 18.22 17.72 -9.12
CA VAL A 195 18.58 16.39 -8.60
C VAL A 195 17.35 15.55 -8.27
N LEU A 196 16.33 16.12 -7.63
CA LEU A 196 15.08 15.41 -7.32
C LEU A 196 14.34 14.96 -8.59
N MET A 197 14.30 15.81 -9.62
CA MET A 197 13.71 15.47 -10.93
C MET A 197 14.46 14.31 -11.59
N ILE A 198 15.80 14.34 -11.56
CA ILE A 198 16.64 13.25 -12.09
C ILE A 198 16.38 11.93 -11.32
N ILE A 199 16.29 11.98 -9.99
CA ILE A 199 15.99 10.82 -9.16
C ILE A 199 14.61 10.24 -9.54
N ALA A 200 13.58 11.08 -9.63
CA ALA A 200 12.23 10.63 -10.01
C ALA A 200 12.21 10.00 -11.40
N PHE A 201 12.92 10.59 -12.37
CA PHE A 201 13.07 10.05 -13.71
C PHE A 201 13.77 8.68 -13.72
N LEU A 202 14.90 8.55 -13.02
CA LEU A 202 15.64 7.29 -12.92
C LEU A 202 14.80 6.19 -12.28
N LEU A 203 14.06 6.50 -11.21
CA LEU A 203 13.14 5.55 -10.57
C LEU A 203 12.04 5.09 -11.52
N GLY A 204 11.46 6.00 -12.32
CA GLY A 204 10.49 5.66 -13.36
C GLY A 204 11.08 4.73 -14.43
N MET A 205 12.30 4.99 -14.86
CA MET A 205 13.02 4.13 -15.83
C MET A 205 13.28 2.73 -15.26
N ILE A 206 13.59 2.61 -13.97
CA ILE A 206 13.78 1.29 -13.31
C ILE A 206 12.47 0.49 -13.34
N ASP A 207 11.32 1.11 -13.06
CA ASP A 207 10.03 0.42 -13.08
C ASP A 207 9.67 -0.07 -14.49
N ILE A 208 9.81 0.80 -15.50
CA ILE A 208 9.56 0.46 -16.92
C ILE A 208 10.49 -0.65 -17.40
N SER A 209 11.79 -0.57 -17.10
CA SER A 209 12.76 -1.59 -17.50
C SER A 209 12.48 -2.94 -16.82
N GLY A 210 12.05 -2.94 -15.58
CA GLY A 210 11.63 -4.13 -14.85
C GLY A 210 10.43 -4.82 -15.48
N GLU A 211 9.45 -4.06 -15.97
CA GLU A 211 8.30 -4.60 -16.73
C GLU A 211 8.73 -5.20 -18.06
N TRP A 212 9.59 -4.52 -18.81
CA TRP A 212 10.07 -4.99 -20.11
C TRP A 212 10.85 -6.31 -19.99
N LEU A 213 11.68 -6.47 -18.95
CA LEU A 213 12.41 -7.71 -18.69
C LEU A 213 11.48 -8.87 -18.31
N GLN A 214 10.38 -8.62 -17.59
CA GLN A 214 9.37 -9.64 -17.29
C GLN A 214 8.58 -10.04 -18.52
N TRP A 215 8.22 -9.09 -19.37
CA TRP A 215 7.57 -9.36 -20.66
C TRP A 215 8.37 -10.30 -21.56
N ARG A 216 9.69 -10.14 -21.60
CA ARG A 216 10.57 -11.04 -22.34
C ARG A 216 10.58 -12.48 -21.79
N LYS A 217 10.52 -12.65 -20.47
CA LYS A 217 10.50 -13.99 -19.83
C LYS A 217 9.20 -14.76 -20.03
N ILE A 218 8.10 -14.10 -20.35
CA ILE A 218 6.79 -14.71 -20.61
C ILE A 218 6.67 -15.16 -22.07
N LYS A 219 7.49 -14.63 -22.97
CA LYS A 219 7.46 -14.95 -24.42
C LYS A 219 8.47 -16.03 -24.86
N ILE A 220 9.25 -16.57 -23.90
CA ILE A 220 10.14 -17.73 -24.10
C ILE A 220 9.56 -18.91 -23.32
#